data_ca2f9b81944acd611057462f594c0cf2
#
_entry.id   ca2f9b81944acd611057462f594c0cf2
#
_cell.length_a   1.000
_cell.length_b   1.000
_cell.length_c   1.000
_cell.angle_alpha   90.00
_cell.angle_beta   90.00
_cell.angle_gamma   90.00
#
_symmetry.space_group_name_H-M   'P 1'
#
loop_
_entity.id
_entity.type
_entity.pdbx_description
1 polymer ?
#
loop_
_entity_poly.entity_id
_entity_poly.type
_entity_poly.pdbx_seq_one_letter_code
_entity_poly.pdbx_strand_id
1 'polypeptide(L)'
;MAGGVGPLLRGCGRRLGGVAFRQQKWKSSVSPQAKMPPCDFVPEKYKSYPYERMRKIREKNVSPSLRTYYKKPLLLHQGHMQWLFDYEGRRYLDLFAGIVTVSVGHCHPKVTMATQKQLARLWHTTNIYMHPAIQEYAEKLTSLFPDPLKVVYLTNCGSEANDLAMFMARLYTRNFDIISFRGAYHGGSPYTLGLTSIGLYKHGVANGFGCSTTMLPDVFRGIWGGSHCRDSPVQTVRKCSCSEGVCHANNQYIEQFKDTLNTCVPKAIAGFIAEPIQVQTGFGRTGSHFWGFQTHDVVPDIVTLAKGIGNGFPMAAVVTTKEIASSLAQNLHFNTFGGSPLACVVGAAVLDAIEEDGLQKNSEDVGTYMLLELAKLRDKFEIVGDVRGKGLMIGVEMVTDKDSRHPLPAEEIDQIWEDCKDMGVLIGRGGLYSQTFRIKPPMCITKKDVDFAVEVFHTALQRHMERAAAK
;
A
#
# COMPACT_ATOMS: atom_id res chain seq x y z
N MET A 1 55.12 -29.78 1.52
CA MET A 1 56.12 -29.14 2.37
C MET A 1 55.33 -28.05 3.14
N ALA A 2 54.82 -28.29 4.29
CA ALA A 2 55.39 -28.44 5.61
C ALA A 2 56.11 -27.17 6.12
N GLY A 3 55.55 -26.59 7.16
CA GLY A 3 56.09 -25.57 8.04
C GLY A 3 55.00 -24.56 8.42
N GLY A 4 54.33 -24.53 9.49
CA GLY A 4 54.50 -24.98 10.87
C GLY A 4 55.30 -23.96 11.69
N VAL A 5 54.65 -23.01 12.42
CA VAL A 5 55.11 -22.45 13.69
C VAL A 5 53.92 -21.72 14.39
N GLY A 6 53.49 -22.21 15.52
CA GLY A 6 52.91 -21.39 16.61
C GLY A 6 53.98 -21.29 17.72
N PRO A 7 53.67 -20.97 18.99
CA PRO A 7 52.72 -20.05 19.59
C PRO A 7 53.41 -19.04 20.54
N LEU A 8 52.63 -18.27 21.33
CA LEU A 8 52.91 -17.60 22.60
C LEU A 8 52.60 -16.09 22.58
N LEU A 9 51.62 -15.70 23.35
CA LEU A 9 51.89 -14.80 24.49
C LEU A 9 50.65 -14.69 25.41
N ARG A 10 51.01 -14.78 26.69
CA ARG A 10 50.18 -14.75 27.89
C ARG A 10 49.57 -13.38 28.20
N GLY A 11 48.35 -13.36 28.61
CA GLY A 11 47.83 -12.90 29.87
C GLY A 11 47.94 -11.41 30.22
N CYS A 12 46.77 -10.75 30.24
CA CYS A 12 46.57 -9.69 31.23
C CYS A 12 45.08 -9.68 31.60
N GLY A 13 44.77 -10.24 32.76
CA GLY A 13 43.43 -10.20 33.34
C GLY A 13 43.10 -8.80 33.87
N ARG A 14 42.03 -8.21 33.40
CA ARG A 14 41.31 -7.17 34.13
C ARG A 14 39.85 -7.62 34.32
N ARG A 15 39.53 -7.83 35.62
CA ARG A 15 38.17 -8.01 36.09
C ARG A 15 37.40 -6.73 35.78
N LEU A 16 36.39 -6.80 34.92
CA LEU A 16 35.36 -5.78 34.78
C LEU A 16 34.16 -6.21 35.64
N GLY A 17 33.80 -5.32 36.55
CA GLY A 17 32.76 -5.51 37.54
C GLY A 17 31.41 -5.80 36.88
N GLY A 18 30.73 -6.80 37.46
CA GLY A 18 29.39 -7.16 37.09
C GLY A 18 28.41 -6.03 37.40
N VAL A 19 27.84 -5.44 36.39
CA VAL A 19 26.61 -4.63 36.50
C VAL A 19 25.45 -5.61 36.62
N ALA A 20 24.94 -5.74 37.85
CA ALA A 20 23.73 -6.52 38.12
C ALA A 20 22.55 -5.87 37.45
N PHE A 21 22.07 -6.44 36.33
CA PHE A 21 20.77 -6.14 35.80
C PHE A 21 19.73 -6.58 36.83
N ARG A 22 19.07 -5.60 37.47
CA ARG A 22 17.85 -5.83 38.25
C ARG A 22 16.78 -6.36 37.32
N GLN A 23 16.52 -7.66 37.38
CA GLN A 23 15.29 -8.24 36.82
C GLN A 23 14.10 -7.62 37.55
N GLN A 24 13.46 -6.63 36.87
CA GLN A 24 12.13 -6.19 37.24
C GLN A 24 11.18 -7.36 36.92
N LYS A 25 10.72 -8.06 37.94
CA LYS A 25 9.63 -9.02 37.82
C LYS A 25 8.38 -8.26 37.36
N TRP A 26 8.08 -8.38 36.07
CA TRP A 26 6.81 -7.93 35.52
C TRP A 26 5.71 -8.80 36.11
N LYS A 27 4.88 -8.22 36.95
CA LYS A 27 3.59 -8.84 37.33
C LYS A 27 2.75 -8.87 36.05
N SER A 28 2.31 -10.04 35.63
CA SER A 28 1.33 -10.25 34.57
C SER A 28 0.01 -9.59 34.99
N SER A 29 -0.15 -8.31 34.77
CA SER A 29 -1.46 -7.70 34.70
C SER A 29 -2.03 -8.09 33.34
N VAL A 30 -3.02 -8.96 33.32
CA VAL A 30 -3.88 -9.21 32.15
C VAL A 30 -4.37 -7.82 31.72
N SER A 31 -3.84 -7.30 30.62
CA SER A 31 -4.35 -6.05 30.01
C SER A 31 -5.85 -6.24 29.77
N PRO A 32 -6.69 -5.24 30.09
CA PRO A 32 -8.09 -5.33 29.75
C PRO A 32 -8.19 -5.60 28.25
N GLN A 33 -8.96 -6.60 27.86
CA GLN A 33 -9.12 -7.00 26.46
C GLN A 33 -9.60 -5.77 25.68
N ALA A 34 -8.87 -5.37 24.64
CA ALA A 34 -9.19 -4.22 23.79
C ALA A 34 -10.66 -4.28 23.38
N LYS A 35 -11.42 -3.25 23.71
CA LYS A 35 -12.87 -3.22 23.45
C LYS A 35 -13.13 -2.74 22.05
N MET A 36 -13.65 -3.62 21.19
CA MET A 36 -14.04 -3.27 19.84
C MET A 36 -15.11 -2.17 19.83
N PRO A 37 -14.96 -1.09 19.04
CA PRO A 37 -15.94 -0.01 18.93
C PRO A 37 -17.33 -0.52 18.53
N PRO A 38 -18.43 0.15 18.90
CA PRO A 38 -19.78 -0.25 18.51
C PRO A 38 -19.97 -0.20 16.99
N CYS A 39 -20.89 -0.99 16.48
CA CYS A 39 -21.33 -1.00 15.10
C CYS A 39 -22.81 -1.38 15.06
N ASP A 40 -23.61 -0.55 14.41
CA ASP A 40 -25.06 -0.75 14.35
C ASP A 40 -25.47 -1.71 13.23
N PHE A 41 -24.54 -2.09 12.36
CA PHE A 41 -24.80 -3.05 11.28
C PHE A 41 -24.88 -4.47 11.83
N VAL A 42 -25.98 -5.15 11.50
CA VAL A 42 -26.18 -6.57 11.81
C VAL A 42 -26.05 -7.37 10.52
N PRO A 43 -25.04 -8.25 10.41
CA PRO A 43 -24.86 -9.04 9.20
C PRO A 43 -25.99 -10.06 9.02
N GLU A 44 -26.36 -10.30 7.78
CA GLU A 44 -27.29 -11.39 7.44
C GLU A 44 -26.67 -12.74 7.76
N LYS A 45 -27.52 -13.69 8.14
CA LYS A 45 -27.07 -15.07 8.36
C LYS A 45 -26.53 -15.68 7.07
N TYR A 46 -25.35 -16.26 7.15
CA TYR A 46 -24.73 -16.98 6.03
C TYR A 46 -25.58 -18.16 5.58
N LYS A 47 -25.90 -18.26 4.28
CA LYS A 47 -26.80 -19.26 3.71
C LYS A 47 -26.19 -20.08 2.57
N SER A 48 -24.86 -20.02 2.38
CA SER A 48 -24.19 -20.76 1.33
C SER A 48 -23.55 -22.07 1.83
N TYR A 49 -22.66 -22.67 1.09
CA TYR A 49 -22.00 -23.93 1.44
C TYR A 49 -21.19 -23.83 2.74
N PRO A 50 -21.14 -24.91 3.55
CA PRO A 50 -20.29 -24.97 4.74
C PRO A 50 -18.83 -24.64 4.42
N TYR A 51 -18.10 -24.09 5.39
CA TYR A 51 -16.71 -23.66 5.27
C TYR A 51 -15.80 -24.70 4.61
N GLU A 52 -15.85 -25.96 5.06
CA GLU A 52 -15.01 -27.03 4.52
C GLU A 52 -15.30 -27.33 3.04
N ARG A 53 -16.54 -27.22 2.61
CA ARG A 53 -16.92 -27.35 1.20
C ARG A 53 -16.37 -26.17 0.38
N MET A 54 -16.48 -24.94 0.89
CA MET A 54 -15.93 -23.76 0.23
C MET A 54 -14.40 -23.86 0.09
N ARG A 55 -13.72 -24.37 1.12
CA ARG A 55 -12.27 -24.61 1.09
C ARG A 55 -11.90 -25.62 -0.02
N LYS A 56 -12.60 -26.75 -0.09
CA LYS A 56 -12.37 -27.77 -1.15
C LYS A 56 -12.64 -27.24 -2.56
N ILE A 57 -13.69 -26.41 -2.74
CA ILE A 57 -13.97 -25.77 -4.02
C ILE A 57 -12.81 -24.82 -4.40
N ARG A 58 -12.33 -24.02 -3.45
CA ARG A 58 -11.20 -23.14 -3.69
C ARG A 58 -9.94 -23.91 -4.11
N GLU A 59 -9.59 -24.96 -3.38
CA GLU A 59 -8.41 -25.79 -3.67
C GLU A 59 -8.49 -26.44 -5.04
N LYS A 60 -9.70 -26.86 -5.48
CA LYS A 60 -9.91 -27.55 -6.74
C LYS A 60 -10.12 -26.63 -7.95
N ASN A 61 -10.85 -25.52 -7.76
CA ASN A 61 -11.42 -24.75 -8.87
C ASN A 61 -10.87 -23.33 -9.00
N VAL A 62 -10.15 -22.81 -7.98
CA VAL A 62 -9.55 -21.49 -8.02
C VAL A 62 -8.05 -21.59 -8.23
N SER A 63 -7.48 -20.65 -8.99
CA SER A 63 -6.04 -20.65 -9.32
C SER A 63 -5.16 -20.88 -8.08
N PRO A 64 -4.20 -21.82 -8.12
CA PRO A 64 -3.30 -22.12 -7.01
C PRO A 64 -2.32 -20.98 -6.71
N SER A 65 -2.14 -20.04 -7.64
CA SER A 65 -1.33 -18.83 -7.42
C SER A 65 -2.00 -17.79 -6.51
N LEU A 66 -3.32 -17.89 -6.32
CA LEU A 66 -4.08 -17.04 -5.40
C LEU A 66 -4.02 -17.62 -3.98
N ARG A 67 -2.95 -17.32 -3.27
CA ARG A 67 -2.74 -17.77 -1.90
C ARG A 67 -3.65 -17.04 -0.92
N THR A 68 -4.23 -17.78 0.02
CA THR A 68 -4.93 -17.19 1.17
C THR A 68 -3.94 -16.80 2.25
N TYR A 69 -4.29 -15.77 3.01
CA TYR A 69 -3.60 -15.39 4.24
C TYR A 69 -4.17 -16.18 5.42
N TYR A 70 -3.44 -16.20 6.51
CA TYR A 70 -3.77 -16.87 7.77
C TYR A 70 -3.77 -18.41 7.73
N LYS A 71 -3.44 -19.02 8.86
CA LYS A 71 -3.41 -20.49 9.03
C LYS A 71 -4.77 -21.12 8.73
N LYS A 72 -5.85 -20.51 9.25
CA LYS A 72 -7.22 -20.81 8.84
C LYS A 72 -7.70 -19.66 7.96
N PRO A 73 -7.86 -19.85 6.63
CA PRO A 73 -8.35 -18.81 5.74
C PRO A 73 -9.70 -18.24 6.18
N LEU A 74 -9.84 -16.93 6.13
CA LEU A 74 -11.11 -16.28 6.44
C LEU A 74 -12.11 -16.47 5.29
N LEU A 75 -13.34 -16.83 5.63
CA LEU A 75 -14.47 -16.83 4.73
C LEU A 75 -15.33 -15.60 5.04
N LEU A 76 -14.94 -14.48 4.42
CA LEU A 76 -15.66 -13.21 4.54
C LEU A 76 -16.89 -13.23 3.63
N HIS A 77 -17.98 -12.65 4.08
CA HIS A 77 -19.24 -12.71 3.34
C HIS A 77 -19.98 -11.36 3.29
N GLN A 78 -19.72 -10.46 4.23
CA GLN A 78 -20.29 -9.11 4.21
C GLN A 78 -19.27 -8.06 4.63
N GLY A 79 -19.54 -6.81 4.28
CA GLY A 79 -18.79 -5.65 4.69
C GLY A 79 -19.71 -4.45 4.91
N HIS A 80 -19.36 -3.60 5.88
CA HIS A 80 -20.05 -2.33 6.14
C HIS A 80 -19.04 -1.29 6.63
N MET A 81 -18.88 -0.21 5.87
CA MET A 81 -17.94 0.88 6.15
C MET A 81 -16.51 0.36 6.39
N GLN A 82 -15.94 0.50 7.59
CA GLN A 82 -14.61 -0.01 7.94
C GLN A 82 -14.60 -1.45 8.46
N TRP A 83 -15.75 -2.14 8.44
CA TRP A 83 -15.92 -3.46 9.02
C TRP A 83 -16.12 -4.56 7.98
N LEU A 84 -15.54 -5.73 8.25
CA LEU A 84 -15.81 -6.98 7.53
C LEU A 84 -16.41 -8.01 8.47
N PHE A 85 -17.24 -8.90 7.92
CA PHE A 85 -17.93 -9.95 8.67
C PHE A 85 -17.69 -11.31 8.01
N ASP A 86 -17.34 -12.30 8.81
CA ASP A 86 -17.18 -13.67 8.32
C ASP A 86 -18.50 -14.44 8.31
N TYR A 87 -18.45 -15.69 7.86
CA TYR A 87 -19.59 -16.58 7.74
C TYR A 87 -20.25 -16.96 9.09
N GLU A 88 -19.55 -16.76 10.21
CA GLU A 88 -20.04 -16.96 11.57
C GLU A 88 -20.65 -15.66 12.15
N GLY A 89 -20.57 -14.56 11.40
CA GLY A 89 -21.00 -13.24 11.84
C GLY A 89 -19.97 -12.50 12.71
N ARG A 90 -18.76 -13.02 12.85
CA ARG A 90 -17.68 -12.36 13.58
C ARG A 90 -17.20 -11.13 12.82
N ARG A 91 -17.10 -10.03 13.54
CA ARG A 91 -16.71 -8.73 12.99
C ARG A 91 -15.19 -8.49 13.08
N TYR A 92 -14.64 -7.86 12.05
CA TYR A 92 -13.24 -7.47 11.97
C TYR A 92 -13.12 -6.01 11.54
N LEU A 93 -12.22 -5.26 12.18
CA LEU A 93 -11.78 -3.97 11.68
C LEU A 93 -10.83 -4.19 10.51
N ASP A 94 -11.17 -3.62 9.35
CA ASP A 94 -10.37 -3.77 8.14
C ASP A 94 -9.32 -2.66 8.00
N LEU A 95 -8.07 -2.97 8.32
CA LEU A 95 -6.94 -2.07 8.11
C LEU A 95 -6.20 -2.33 6.78
N PHE A 96 -6.82 -3.08 5.86
CA PHE A 96 -6.21 -3.44 4.58
C PHE A 96 -7.03 -3.00 3.35
N ALA A 97 -8.34 -2.89 3.50
CA ALA A 97 -9.28 -2.38 2.50
C ALA A 97 -9.13 -3.04 1.11
N GLY A 98 -8.97 -4.38 1.07
CA GLY A 98 -8.80 -5.12 -0.18
C GLY A 98 -7.56 -4.69 -0.98
N ILE A 99 -6.44 -4.43 -0.32
CA ILE A 99 -5.21 -3.83 -0.89
C ILE A 99 -5.46 -2.39 -1.36
N VAL A 100 -6.11 -1.59 -0.48
CA VAL A 100 -6.43 -0.17 -0.72
C VAL A 100 -7.43 0.04 -1.87
N THR A 101 -8.26 -0.96 -2.13
CA THR A 101 -9.27 -0.89 -3.18
C THR A 101 -10.56 -0.24 -2.68
N VAL A 102 -10.90 -0.46 -1.41
CA VAL A 102 -12.06 0.17 -0.76
C VAL A 102 -11.62 1.51 -0.13
N SER A 103 -12.01 2.60 -0.76
CA SER A 103 -11.61 3.95 -0.35
C SER A 103 -12.56 4.57 0.68
N VAL A 104 -13.85 4.66 0.37
CA VAL A 104 -14.84 5.38 1.19
C VAL A 104 -15.52 4.49 2.23
N GLY A 105 -15.44 3.16 2.09
CA GLY A 105 -16.02 2.17 3.00
C GLY A 105 -16.72 1.04 2.25
N HIS A 106 -16.74 -0.14 2.86
CA HIS A 106 -17.47 -1.28 2.32
C HIS A 106 -18.95 -0.97 2.24
N CYS A 107 -19.55 -1.19 1.08
CA CYS A 107 -20.98 -0.95 0.84
C CYS A 107 -21.43 0.46 1.27
N HIS A 108 -20.59 1.48 1.03
CA HIS A 108 -20.91 2.87 1.36
C HIS A 108 -22.30 3.25 0.82
N PRO A 109 -23.22 3.80 1.64
CA PRO A 109 -24.63 3.97 1.26
C PRO A 109 -24.82 4.76 -0.04
N LYS A 110 -24.12 5.88 -0.21
CA LYS A 110 -24.20 6.71 -1.44
C LYS A 110 -23.77 5.93 -2.68
N VAL A 111 -22.62 5.24 -2.61
CA VAL A 111 -22.09 4.44 -3.74
C VAL A 111 -23.05 3.29 -4.07
N THR A 112 -23.58 2.60 -3.05
CA THR A 112 -24.53 1.50 -3.21
C THR A 112 -25.82 1.97 -3.87
N MET A 113 -26.43 3.07 -3.40
CA MET A 113 -27.66 3.62 -3.96
C MET A 113 -27.48 4.09 -5.40
N ALA A 114 -26.39 4.80 -5.71
CA ALA A 114 -26.10 5.24 -7.07
C ALA A 114 -25.93 4.05 -8.03
N THR A 115 -25.23 3.01 -7.58
CA THR A 115 -25.02 1.75 -8.30
C THR A 115 -26.34 1.05 -8.59
N GLN A 116 -27.19 0.87 -7.58
CA GLN A 116 -28.52 0.24 -7.72
C GLN A 116 -29.40 0.98 -8.71
N LYS A 117 -29.42 2.31 -8.65
CA LYS A 117 -30.18 3.14 -9.57
C LYS A 117 -29.69 2.97 -11.03
N GLN A 118 -28.40 2.88 -11.26
CA GLN A 118 -27.83 2.69 -12.60
C GLN A 118 -28.04 1.27 -13.11
N LEU A 119 -28.00 0.25 -12.25
CA LEU A 119 -28.30 -1.14 -12.61
C LEU A 119 -29.67 -1.30 -13.26
N ALA A 120 -30.66 -0.51 -12.84
CA ALA A 120 -32.02 -0.51 -13.42
C ALA A 120 -32.16 0.29 -14.72
N ARG A 121 -31.09 0.97 -15.19
CA ARG A 121 -31.11 1.81 -16.39
C ARG A 121 -30.32 1.22 -17.55
N LEU A 122 -29.02 1.21 -17.45
CA LEU A 122 -28.10 0.73 -18.46
C LEU A 122 -26.76 0.34 -17.83
N TRP A 123 -26.38 -0.92 -17.95
CA TRP A 123 -25.13 -1.44 -17.38
C TRP A 123 -23.91 -1.09 -18.22
N HIS A 124 -24.05 -1.29 -19.52
CA HIS A 124 -22.96 -1.18 -20.47
C HIS A 124 -23.41 -0.57 -21.79
N THR A 125 -22.57 0.25 -22.38
CA THR A 125 -22.61 0.64 -23.78
C THR A 125 -21.17 0.82 -24.27
N THR A 126 -20.99 0.68 -25.58
CA THR A 126 -19.68 0.92 -26.19
C THR A 126 -19.35 2.42 -26.24
N ASN A 127 -18.06 2.75 -26.23
CA ASN A 127 -17.53 4.12 -26.35
C ASN A 127 -17.91 4.81 -27.68
N ILE A 128 -18.50 4.08 -28.62
CA ILE A 128 -19.01 4.63 -29.87
C ILE A 128 -20.22 5.56 -29.62
N TYR A 129 -20.94 5.32 -28.54
CA TYR A 129 -22.10 6.13 -28.17
C TYR A 129 -21.77 7.10 -27.05
N MET A 130 -22.30 8.29 -27.11
CA MET A 130 -22.28 9.21 -25.97
C MET A 130 -23.25 8.73 -24.89
N HIS A 131 -22.83 8.85 -23.63
CA HIS A 131 -23.65 8.56 -22.46
C HIS A 131 -23.39 9.58 -21.34
N PRO A 132 -24.42 10.21 -20.75
CA PRO A 132 -24.22 11.27 -19.75
C PRO A 132 -23.24 10.92 -18.64
N ALA A 133 -23.39 9.75 -18.01
CA ALA A 133 -22.54 9.32 -16.90
C ALA A 133 -21.04 9.27 -17.26
N ILE A 134 -20.70 8.99 -18.52
CA ILE A 134 -19.30 8.93 -18.97
C ILE A 134 -18.71 10.33 -19.04
N GLN A 135 -19.43 11.26 -19.69
CA GLN A 135 -18.97 12.64 -19.87
C GLN A 135 -18.95 13.40 -18.54
N GLU A 136 -20.00 13.27 -17.74
CA GLU A 136 -20.10 13.88 -16.40
C GLU A 136 -18.99 13.40 -15.47
N TYR A 137 -18.70 12.08 -15.46
CA TYR A 137 -17.59 11.55 -14.66
C TYR A 137 -16.23 12.01 -15.17
N ALA A 138 -16.03 12.05 -16.50
CA ALA A 138 -14.78 12.53 -17.09
C ALA A 138 -14.52 13.98 -16.72
N GLU A 139 -15.52 14.86 -16.84
CA GLU A 139 -15.44 16.26 -16.42
C GLU A 139 -15.14 16.39 -14.93
N LYS A 140 -15.92 15.69 -14.09
CA LYS A 140 -15.75 15.70 -12.64
C LYS A 140 -14.38 15.21 -12.20
N LEU A 141 -13.88 14.11 -12.77
CA LEU A 141 -12.56 13.58 -12.44
C LEU A 141 -11.47 14.55 -12.86
N THR A 142 -11.52 15.07 -14.10
CA THR A 142 -10.47 15.96 -14.60
C THR A 142 -10.50 17.36 -13.99
N SER A 143 -11.64 17.81 -13.42
CA SER A 143 -11.71 19.07 -12.67
C SER A 143 -10.82 19.05 -11.40
N LEU A 144 -10.56 17.89 -10.82
CA LEU A 144 -9.71 17.71 -9.65
C LEU A 144 -8.21 17.73 -9.96
N PHE A 145 -7.83 17.73 -11.24
CA PHE A 145 -6.43 17.77 -11.65
C PHE A 145 -5.96 19.19 -11.97
N PRO A 146 -4.69 19.50 -11.67
CA PRO A 146 -4.09 20.74 -12.14
C PRO A 146 -3.97 20.75 -13.66
N ASP A 147 -3.89 21.93 -14.25
CA ASP A 147 -3.50 22.08 -15.64
C ASP A 147 -2.06 21.58 -15.85
N PRO A 148 -1.76 20.93 -16.99
CA PRO A 148 -2.59 20.71 -18.19
C PRO A 148 -3.30 19.32 -18.25
N LEU A 149 -3.46 18.61 -17.12
CA LEU A 149 -3.99 17.23 -17.03
C LEU A 149 -5.51 17.23 -17.18
N LYS A 150 -6.05 17.24 -18.41
CA LYS A 150 -7.49 17.40 -18.69
C LYS A 150 -8.11 16.35 -19.61
N VAL A 151 -7.34 15.34 -20.04
CA VAL A 151 -7.86 14.25 -20.89
C VAL A 151 -7.78 12.94 -20.12
N VAL A 152 -8.92 12.22 -20.06
CA VAL A 152 -9.02 10.94 -19.36
C VAL A 152 -9.30 9.79 -20.33
N TYR A 153 -8.61 8.67 -20.13
CA TYR A 153 -8.92 7.35 -20.71
C TYR A 153 -9.34 6.44 -19.59
N LEU A 154 -10.52 5.84 -19.72
CA LEU A 154 -11.07 4.93 -18.72
C LEU A 154 -10.73 3.47 -19.06
N THR A 155 -10.25 2.72 -18.08
CA THR A 155 -9.89 1.31 -18.16
C THR A 155 -10.45 0.57 -16.94
N ASN A 156 -10.10 -0.72 -16.73
CA ASN A 156 -10.73 -1.54 -15.69
C ASN A 156 -9.82 -1.90 -14.53
N CYS A 157 -8.51 -1.85 -14.73
CA CYS A 157 -7.53 -2.14 -13.67
C CYS A 157 -6.23 -1.37 -13.85
N GLY A 158 -5.41 -1.32 -12.80
CA GLY A 158 -4.15 -0.59 -12.81
C GLY A 158 -3.12 -1.14 -13.82
N SER A 159 -3.14 -2.44 -14.12
CA SER A 159 -2.27 -3.01 -15.16
C SER A 159 -2.61 -2.46 -16.55
N GLU A 160 -3.89 -2.41 -16.91
CA GLU A 160 -4.34 -1.81 -18.16
C GLU A 160 -4.00 -0.31 -18.25
N ALA A 161 -4.23 0.42 -17.15
CA ALA A 161 -3.90 1.85 -17.11
C ALA A 161 -2.40 2.10 -17.30
N ASN A 162 -1.55 1.30 -16.64
CA ASN A 162 -0.11 1.42 -16.78
C ASN A 162 0.39 0.95 -18.16
N ASP A 163 -0.16 -0.13 -18.73
CA ASP A 163 0.13 -0.54 -20.10
C ASP A 163 -0.20 0.58 -21.09
N LEU A 164 -1.35 1.22 -20.93
CA LEU A 164 -1.77 2.35 -21.77
C LEU A 164 -0.85 3.57 -21.58
N ALA A 165 -0.48 3.91 -20.35
CA ALA A 165 0.43 5.01 -20.06
C ALA A 165 1.82 4.79 -20.68
N MET A 166 2.37 3.57 -20.57
CA MET A 166 3.63 3.19 -21.21
C MET A 166 3.55 3.32 -22.74
N PHE A 167 2.43 2.89 -23.30
CA PHE A 167 2.19 2.97 -24.74
C PHE A 167 2.13 4.44 -25.21
N MET A 168 1.37 5.28 -24.49
CA MET A 168 1.28 6.72 -24.77
C MET A 168 2.66 7.40 -24.69
N ALA A 169 3.41 7.15 -23.63
CA ALA A 169 4.74 7.73 -23.44
C ALA A 169 5.68 7.36 -24.59
N ARG A 170 5.68 6.11 -25.04
CA ARG A 170 6.49 5.64 -26.16
C ARG A 170 6.08 6.25 -27.49
N LEU A 171 4.79 6.35 -27.76
CA LEU A 171 4.30 6.99 -29.00
C LEU A 171 4.66 8.48 -29.05
N TYR A 172 4.44 9.18 -27.94
CA TYR A 172 4.67 10.61 -27.85
C TYR A 172 6.15 10.96 -27.98
N THR A 173 7.01 10.30 -27.22
CA THR A 173 8.45 10.59 -27.18
C THR A 173 9.22 9.94 -28.33
N ARG A 174 8.67 8.95 -29.01
CA ARG A 174 9.35 8.07 -29.98
C ARG A 174 10.57 7.36 -29.38
N ASN A 175 10.58 7.19 -28.07
CA ASN A 175 11.59 6.45 -27.31
C ASN A 175 10.95 5.22 -26.67
N PHE A 176 11.78 4.26 -26.25
CA PHE A 176 11.29 2.96 -25.84
C PHE A 176 11.45 2.68 -24.35
N ASP A 177 12.55 3.11 -23.76
CA ASP A 177 12.94 2.74 -22.40
C ASP A 177 12.17 3.53 -21.34
N ILE A 178 11.74 2.83 -20.29
CA ILE A 178 11.06 3.41 -19.13
C ILE A 178 11.79 2.95 -17.86
N ILE A 179 11.99 3.86 -16.94
CA ILE A 179 12.63 3.60 -15.65
C ILE A 179 11.55 3.54 -14.56
N SER A 180 11.71 2.62 -13.60
CA SER A 180 10.93 2.57 -12.36
C SER A 180 11.82 2.43 -11.13
N PHE A 181 11.26 2.61 -9.94
CA PHE A 181 11.98 2.31 -8.70
C PHE A 181 12.04 0.79 -8.41
N ARG A 182 13.14 0.35 -7.78
CA ARG A 182 13.23 -0.98 -7.19
C ARG A 182 12.15 -1.14 -6.11
N GLY A 183 11.57 -2.34 -6.03
CA GLY A 183 10.48 -2.62 -5.10
C GLY A 183 9.10 -2.06 -5.51
N ALA A 184 8.99 -1.46 -6.71
CA ALA A 184 7.72 -0.98 -7.27
C ALA A 184 6.81 -2.12 -7.74
N TYR A 185 5.49 -1.87 -7.72
CA TYR A 185 4.48 -2.73 -8.32
C TYR A 185 3.62 -1.93 -9.31
N HIS A 186 3.83 -2.15 -10.58
CA HIS A 186 3.11 -1.42 -11.65
C HIS A 186 2.07 -2.28 -12.40
N GLY A 187 1.93 -3.54 -12.05
CA GLY A 187 0.94 -4.44 -12.64
C GLY A 187 1.45 -5.85 -12.88
N GLY A 188 0.55 -6.72 -13.32
CA GLY A 188 0.80 -8.13 -13.57
C GLY A 188 0.64 -8.54 -15.04
N SER A 189 0.43 -7.60 -15.96
CA SER A 189 0.48 -7.89 -17.40
C SER A 189 1.91 -8.20 -17.85
N PRO A 190 2.12 -8.93 -18.93
CA PRO A 190 3.46 -9.17 -19.47
C PRO A 190 4.24 -7.88 -19.74
N TYR A 191 3.55 -6.78 -20.00
CA TYR A 191 4.13 -5.50 -20.29
C TYR A 191 4.59 -4.76 -19.01
N THR A 192 3.71 -4.64 -18.02
CA THR A 192 4.01 -3.99 -16.74
C THR A 192 4.91 -4.81 -15.81
N LEU A 193 5.01 -6.14 -16.01
CA LEU A 193 5.92 -6.99 -15.24
C LEU A 193 7.39 -6.58 -15.40
N GLY A 194 7.76 -5.91 -16.49
CA GLY A 194 9.09 -5.32 -16.67
C GLY A 194 9.40 -4.25 -15.63
N LEU A 195 8.42 -3.42 -15.30
CA LEU A 195 8.52 -2.33 -14.32
C LEU A 195 8.27 -2.78 -12.87
N THR A 196 7.53 -3.89 -12.67
CA THR A 196 7.32 -4.48 -11.35
C THR A 196 8.60 -5.17 -10.89
N SER A 197 9.23 -4.69 -9.82
CA SER A 197 10.53 -5.20 -9.35
C SER A 197 10.48 -5.84 -7.96
N ILE A 198 9.35 -6.47 -7.64
CA ILE A 198 9.16 -7.31 -6.44
C ILE A 198 9.31 -8.77 -6.84
N GLY A 199 10.31 -9.48 -6.30
CA GLY A 199 10.66 -10.86 -6.69
C GLY A 199 9.50 -11.85 -6.59
N LEU A 200 8.57 -11.66 -5.63
CA LEU A 200 7.39 -12.51 -5.46
C LEU A 200 6.47 -12.56 -6.71
N TYR A 201 6.48 -11.50 -7.53
CA TYR A 201 5.66 -11.41 -8.75
C TYR A 201 6.46 -11.69 -10.03
N LYS A 202 7.77 -11.97 -9.92
CA LYS A 202 8.60 -12.33 -11.08
C LYS A 202 8.49 -13.81 -11.41
N HIS A 203 8.33 -14.09 -12.68
CA HIS A 203 8.37 -15.44 -13.24
C HIS A 203 9.60 -15.59 -14.15
N GLY A 204 10.10 -16.80 -14.34
CA GLY A 204 11.25 -17.12 -15.20
C GLY A 204 10.94 -17.03 -16.70
N VAL A 205 10.22 -15.99 -17.12
CA VAL A 205 9.85 -15.72 -18.51
C VAL A 205 10.31 -14.32 -18.90
N ALA A 206 10.39 -14.04 -20.21
CA ALA A 206 10.69 -12.71 -20.70
C ALA A 206 9.64 -11.71 -20.20
N ASN A 207 10.10 -10.65 -19.57
CA ASN A 207 9.27 -9.53 -19.10
C ASN A 207 9.44 -8.34 -20.04
N GLY A 208 8.53 -7.37 -19.97
CA GLY A 208 8.47 -6.21 -20.85
C GLY A 208 9.83 -5.61 -21.20
N PHE A 209 10.04 -5.36 -22.49
CA PHE A 209 11.29 -4.83 -23.01
C PHE A 209 11.42 -3.32 -22.74
N GLY A 210 12.68 -2.84 -22.65
CA GLY A 210 12.96 -1.44 -22.40
C GLY A 210 12.48 -0.99 -21.01
N CYS A 211 12.71 -1.81 -19.99
CA CYS A 211 12.38 -1.51 -18.61
C CYS A 211 13.65 -1.59 -17.76
N SER A 212 14.00 -0.49 -17.12
CA SER A 212 15.13 -0.40 -16.20
C SER A 212 14.67 0.03 -14.81
N THR A 213 15.49 -0.25 -13.80
CA THR A 213 15.15 0.15 -12.42
C THR A 213 16.27 0.93 -11.77
N THR A 214 15.90 1.93 -11.00
CA THR A 214 16.80 2.71 -10.15
C THR A 214 16.52 2.46 -8.66
N MET A 215 17.40 2.89 -7.78
CA MET A 215 17.22 2.70 -6.33
C MET A 215 16.00 3.46 -5.81
N LEU A 216 15.26 2.81 -4.90
CA LEU A 216 14.23 3.50 -4.12
C LEU A 216 14.89 4.29 -2.99
N PRO A 217 14.58 5.60 -2.83
CA PRO A 217 14.97 6.35 -1.65
C PRO A 217 14.29 5.80 -0.39
N ASP A 218 14.97 4.94 0.36
CA ASP A 218 14.50 4.38 1.62
C ASP A 218 15.42 4.82 2.76
N VAL A 219 14.96 5.75 3.57
CA VAL A 219 15.76 6.36 4.63
C VAL A 219 15.97 5.47 5.85
N PHE A 220 15.19 4.41 6.02
CA PHE A 220 15.38 3.45 7.11
C PHE A 220 16.27 2.28 6.70
N ARG A 221 15.93 1.58 5.62
CA ARG A 221 16.60 0.34 5.21
C ARG A 221 17.61 0.54 4.08
N GLY A 222 17.44 1.58 3.29
CA GLY A 222 18.29 1.85 2.13
C GLY A 222 19.75 2.15 2.48
N ILE A 223 20.58 2.29 1.46
CA ILE A 223 22.02 2.54 1.64
C ILE A 223 22.25 3.87 2.37
N TRP A 224 21.51 4.91 1.99
CA TRP A 224 21.55 6.24 2.59
C TRP A 224 20.27 6.56 3.32
N GLY A 225 20.36 7.27 4.43
CA GLY A 225 19.21 7.70 5.21
C GLY A 225 19.51 7.93 6.67
N GLY A 226 18.53 8.48 7.39
CA GLY A 226 18.63 8.78 8.82
C GLY A 226 17.47 9.59 9.36
N SER A 227 17.61 10.06 10.58
CA SER A 227 16.54 10.63 11.41
C SER A 227 15.96 11.97 10.95
N HIS A 228 16.59 12.66 9.99
CA HIS A 228 16.15 13.96 9.48
C HIS A 228 15.83 13.93 7.98
N CYS A 229 15.56 12.76 7.43
CA CYS A 229 15.42 12.54 5.99
C CYS A 229 13.97 12.33 5.52
N ARG A 230 12.96 12.64 6.34
CA ARG A 230 11.53 12.51 6.01
C ARG A 230 10.77 13.81 6.22
N ASP A 231 9.85 14.11 5.31
CA ASP A 231 8.74 15.02 5.56
C ASP A 231 7.62 14.24 6.28
N SER A 232 7.77 14.09 7.60
CA SER A 232 6.84 13.35 8.45
C SER A 232 7.00 13.77 9.91
N PRO A 233 5.92 13.81 10.71
CA PRO A 233 6.00 14.02 12.16
C PRO A 233 6.69 12.85 12.87
N VAL A 234 6.85 11.70 12.21
CA VAL A 234 7.54 10.52 12.73
C VAL A 234 8.80 10.25 11.92
N GLN A 235 9.95 10.56 12.50
CA GLN A 235 11.26 10.27 11.91
C GLN A 235 11.69 8.83 12.17
N THR A 236 12.60 8.30 11.36
CA THR A 236 13.24 7.00 11.64
C THR A 236 14.21 7.10 12.82
N VAL A 237 14.39 5.99 13.49
CA VAL A 237 15.38 5.86 14.60
C VAL A 237 16.83 5.71 14.11
N ARG A 238 17.02 5.54 12.81
CA ARG A 238 18.35 5.43 12.19
C ARG A 238 19.11 6.74 12.34
N LYS A 239 20.28 6.67 12.99
CA LYS A 239 21.18 7.82 13.14
C LYS A 239 21.71 8.29 11.77
N CYS A 240 21.91 9.58 11.60
CA CYS A 240 22.60 10.19 10.47
C CYS A 240 23.49 11.34 10.96
N SER A 241 24.42 11.74 10.08
CA SER A 241 25.30 12.90 10.29
C SER A 241 24.76 14.20 9.66
N CYS A 242 23.51 14.18 9.20
CA CYS A 242 22.88 15.34 8.57
C CYS A 242 22.59 16.43 9.62
N SER A 243 22.81 17.69 9.28
CA SER A 243 22.27 18.82 10.03
C SER A 243 20.76 18.92 9.85
N GLU A 244 20.05 19.56 10.78
CA GLU A 244 18.62 19.80 10.64
C GLU A 244 18.32 20.57 9.35
N GLY A 245 17.33 20.11 8.60
CA GLY A 245 16.95 20.67 7.30
C GLY A 245 17.84 20.29 6.12
N VAL A 246 18.92 19.53 6.33
CA VAL A 246 19.83 19.08 5.26
C VAL A 246 19.80 17.56 5.16
N CYS A 247 19.35 17.03 4.02
CA CYS A 247 19.32 15.59 3.77
C CYS A 247 20.37 15.16 2.76
N HIS A 248 21.57 14.75 3.23
CA HIS A 248 22.60 14.20 2.35
C HIS A 248 22.16 12.95 1.59
N ALA A 249 21.29 12.13 2.17
CA ALA A 249 20.76 10.94 1.51
C ALA A 249 19.99 11.28 0.24
N ASN A 250 19.23 12.38 0.24
CA ASN A 250 18.52 12.84 -0.95
C ASN A 250 19.48 13.10 -2.12
N ASN A 251 20.57 13.84 -1.88
CA ASN A 251 21.56 14.13 -2.91
C ASN A 251 22.22 12.84 -3.44
N GLN A 252 22.55 11.91 -2.56
CA GLN A 252 23.15 10.62 -2.93
C GLN A 252 22.21 9.76 -3.79
N TYR A 253 20.90 9.71 -3.47
CA TYR A 253 19.92 9.03 -4.32
C TYR A 253 19.73 9.73 -5.68
N ILE A 254 19.81 11.06 -5.73
CA ILE A 254 19.76 11.83 -6.99
C ILE A 254 20.99 11.50 -7.85
N GLU A 255 22.19 11.49 -7.28
CA GLU A 255 23.41 11.13 -8.02
C GLU A 255 23.36 9.68 -8.53
N GLN A 256 22.85 8.73 -7.73
CA GLN A 256 22.61 7.36 -8.19
C GLN A 256 21.58 7.31 -9.34
N PHE A 257 20.55 8.12 -9.29
CA PHE A 257 19.57 8.20 -10.38
C PHE A 257 20.21 8.76 -11.66
N LYS A 258 21.06 9.79 -11.56
CA LYS A 258 21.84 10.31 -12.68
C LYS A 258 22.79 9.26 -13.26
N ASP A 259 23.42 8.46 -12.39
CA ASP A 259 24.25 7.34 -12.84
C ASP A 259 23.43 6.33 -13.65
N THR A 260 22.22 5.97 -13.17
CA THR A 260 21.30 5.10 -13.92
C THR A 260 20.95 5.68 -15.30
N LEU A 261 20.68 6.99 -15.38
CA LEU A 261 20.38 7.67 -16.65
C LEU A 261 21.57 7.65 -17.62
N ASN A 262 22.79 7.71 -17.11
CA ASN A 262 23.99 7.76 -17.92
C ASN A 262 24.50 6.38 -18.37
N THR A 263 24.20 5.32 -17.61
CA THR A 263 24.85 4.01 -17.79
C THR A 263 23.89 2.87 -18.15
N CYS A 264 22.62 2.93 -17.72
CA CYS A 264 21.70 1.80 -17.82
C CYS A 264 20.64 1.93 -18.92
N VAL A 265 20.50 3.12 -19.53
CA VAL A 265 19.46 3.40 -20.53
C VAL A 265 20.05 4.25 -21.67
N PRO A 266 19.39 4.28 -22.86
CA PRO A 266 19.75 5.21 -23.92
C PRO A 266 19.70 6.68 -23.47
N LYS A 267 20.36 7.58 -24.19
CA LYS A 267 20.37 9.03 -23.90
C LYS A 267 18.98 9.66 -23.84
N ALA A 268 18.01 9.10 -24.57
CA ALA A 268 16.62 9.52 -24.55
C ALA A 268 15.73 8.32 -24.16
N ILE A 269 14.86 8.52 -23.20
CA ILE A 269 13.92 7.51 -22.68
C ILE A 269 12.47 7.94 -22.92
N ALA A 270 11.54 6.98 -22.88
CA ALA A 270 10.12 7.26 -22.98
C ALA A 270 9.56 7.91 -21.71
N GLY A 271 10.09 7.54 -20.55
CA GLY A 271 9.63 8.12 -19.30
C GLY A 271 10.19 7.47 -18.04
N PHE A 272 9.81 8.07 -16.93
CA PHE A 272 10.02 7.55 -15.58
C PHE A 272 8.67 7.37 -14.90
N ILE A 273 8.41 6.17 -14.35
CA ILE A 273 7.18 5.85 -13.64
C ILE A 273 7.47 5.65 -12.14
N ALA A 274 6.70 6.31 -11.31
CA ALA A 274 6.82 6.21 -9.86
C ALA A 274 5.44 6.17 -9.18
N GLU A 275 5.40 5.53 -8.04
CA GLU A 275 4.29 5.61 -7.11
C GLU A 275 4.60 6.72 -6.09
N PRO A 276 3.73 7.73 -5.87
CA PRO A 276 3.99 8.82 -4.91
C PRO A 276 4.25 8.32 -3.49
N ILE A 277 3.58 7.24 -3.12
CA ILE A 277 3.93 6.40 -1.96
C ILE A 277 3.99 4.98 -2.48
N GLN A 278 5.10 4.27 -2.24
CA GLN A 278 5.33 2.94 -2.82
C GLN A 278 4.10 2.03 -2.65
N VAL A 279 3.56 1.56 -3.78
CA VAL A 279 2.32 0.77 -3.94
C VAL A 279 1.02 1.60 -3.87
N GLN A 280 1.02 2.98 -4.05
CA GLN A 280 -0.24 3.77 -4.07
C GLN A 280 -0.13 5.19 -4.69
N THR A 281 -1.25 5.68 -5.24
CA THR A 281 -1.35 6.98 -5.94
C THR A 281 -2.00 8.12 -5.14
N GLY A 282 -2.48 7.90 -3.91
CA GLY A 282 -3.10 8.93 -3.10
C GLY A 282 -4.63 8.87 -3.09
N PHE A 283 -5.35 9.62 -3.92
CA PHE A 283 -6.83 9.71 -4.00
C PHE A 283 -7.48 10.11 -2.66
N GLY A 284 -7.12 11.29 -2.14
CA GLY A 284 -7.59 11.83 -0.86
C GLY A 284 -6.97 11.21 0.38
N ARG A 285 -6.44 10.00 0.29
CA ARG A 285 -5.95 9.18 1.41
C ARG A 285 -4.72 9.74 2.12
N THR A 286 -3.89 10.53 1.45
CA THR A 286 -2.72 11.19 2.05
C THR A 286 -3.09 12.36 2.97
N GLY A 287 -4.32 12.83 2.91
CA GLY A 287 -4.88 13.89 3.76
C GLY A 287 -4.53 15.28 3.26
N SER A 288 -3.27 15.68 3.32
CA SER A 288 -2.81 17.03 2.98
C SER A 288 -3.15 17.46 1.54
N HIS A 289 -3.17 16.52 0.59
CA HIS A 289 -3.48 16.77 -0.81
C HIS A 289 -4.38 15.66 -1.36
N PHE A 290 -5.17 15.99 -2.39
CA PHE A 290 -6.05 15.00 -3.03
C PHE A 290 -5.23 13.96 -3.81
N TRP A 291 -4.22 14.41 -4.58
CA TRP A 291 -3.32 13.56 -5.33
C TRP A 291 -1.97 13.41 -4.63
N GLY A 292 -1.45 12.19 -4.60
CA GLY A 292 -0.17 11.90 -3.95
C GLY A 292 1.02 12.65 -4.57
N PHE A 293 1.02 12.94 -5.87
CA PHE A 293 2.10 13.67 -6.53
C PHE A 293 2.19 15.14 -6.06
N GLN A 294 1.07 15.75 -5.65
CA GLN A 294 1.04 17.12 -5.13
C GLN A 294 1.86 17.28 -3.83
N THR A 295 2.08 16.19 -3.10
CA THR A 295 2.93 16.22 -1.89
C THR A 295 4.42 16.39 -2.20
N HIS A 296 4.80 16.34 -3.48
CA HIS A 296 6.18 16.46 -3.96
C HIS A 296 6.37 17.68 -4.88
N ASP A 297 5.38 18.59 -4.95
CA ASP A 297 5.38 19.77 -5.80
C ASP A 297 5.70 19.48 -7.28
N VAL A 298 5.19 18.35 -7.78
CA VAL A 298 5.36 17.96 -9.19
C VAL A 298 4.01 17.81 -9.87
N VAL A 299 3.94 18.15 -11.14
CA VAL A 299 2.82 17.84 -12.04
C VAL A 299 3.34 16.84 -13.07
N PRO A 300 2.95 15.56 -12.99
CA PRO A 300 3.41 14.56 -13.96
C PRO A 300 2.70 14.75 -15.31
N ASP A 301 3.31 14.25 -16.38
CA ASP A 301 2.70 14.30 -17.73
C ASP A 301 1.54 13.31 -17.89
N ILE A 302 1.63 12.18 -17.19
CA ILE A 302 0.61 11.11 -17.21
C ILE A 302 0.37 10.63 -15.78
N VAL A 303 -0.89 10.51 -15.38
CA VAL A 303 -1.30 9.94 -14.09
C VAL A 303 -2.15 8.71 -14.31
N THR A 304 -1.79 7.59 -13.70
CA THR A 304 -2.59 6.37 -13.71
C THR A 304 -3.31 6.19 -12.38
N LEU A 305 -4.58 5.84 -12.45
CA LEU A 305 -5.47 5.65 -11.31
C LEU A 305 -6.12 4.28 -11.35
N ALA A 306 -6.33 3.68 -10.18
CA ALA A 306 -7.08 2.41 -10.07
C ALA A 306 -7.59 2.24 -8.63
N LYS A 307 -8.06 1.03 -8.31
CA LYS A 307 -8.41 0.62 -6.92
C LYS A 307 -9.45 1.54 -6.29
N GLY A 308 -8.98 2.48 -5.44
CA GLY A 308 -9.84 3.38 -4.66
C GLY A 308 -10.81 4.22 -5.46
N ILE A 309 -10.53 4.48 -6.75
CA ILE A 309 -11.45 5.28 -7.59
C ILE A 309 -12.80 4.59 -7.81
N GLY A 310 -12.83 3.25 -7.72
CA GLY A 310 -14.04 2.44 -7.87
C GLY A 310 -14.58 1.87 -6.55
N ASN A 311 -13.95 2.13 -5.41
CA ASN A 311 -14.35 1.59 -4.09
C ASN A 311 -14.64 0.08 -4.08
N GLY A 312 -13.86 -0.71 -4.83
CA GLY A 312 -14.06 -2.15 -5.02
C GLY A 312 -14.66 -2.54 -6.37
N PHE A 313 -15.25 -1.61 -7.11
CA PHE A 313 -15.70 -1.85 -8.47
C PHE A 313 -14.51 -1.82 -9.45
N PRO A 314 -14.44 -2.73 -10.44
CA PRO A 314 -13.39 -2.75 -11.44
C PRO A 314 -13.37 -1.46 -12.27
N MET A 315 -12.41 -0.59 -11.97
CA MET A 315 -12.27 0.72 -12.60
C MET A 315 -10.85 1.25 -12.48
N ALA A 316 -10.36 1.84 -13.55
CA ALA A 316 -9.09 2.54 -13.61
C ALA A 316 -9.14 3.67 -14.65
N ALA A 317 -8.14 4.56 -14.61
CA ALA A 317 -8.05 5.67 -15.55
C ALA A 317 -6.59 6.05 -15.82
N VAL A 318 -6.37 6.63 -17.00
CA VAL A 318 -5.16 7.38 -17.34
C VAL A 318 -5.59 8.83 -17.59
N VAL A 319 -4.99 9.77 -16.85
CA VAL A 319 -5.22 11.19 -17.05
C VAL A 319 -3.93 11.83 -17.56
N THR A 320 -4.03 12.63 -18.61
CA THR A 320 -2.87 13.21 -19.30
C THR A 320 -3.21 14.54 -19.96
N THR A 321 -2.21 15.14 -20.62
CA THR A 321 -2.36 16.37 -21.38
C THR A 321 -3.02 16.09 -22.74
N LYS A 322 -3.60 17.13 -23.34
CA LYS A 322 -4.17 17.04 -24.69
C LYS A 322 -3.12 16.69 -25.75
N GLU A 323 -1.90 17.16 -25.56
CA GLU A 323 -0.78 16.92 -26.47
C GLU A 323 -0.41 15.44 -26.50
N ILE A 324 -0.19 14.82 -25.32
CA ILE A 324 0.13 13.38 -25.20
C ILE A 324 -1.05 12.53 -25.68
N ALA A 325 -2.28 12.87 -25.29
CA ALA A 325 -3.49 12.18 -25.75
C ALA A 325 -3.61 12.14 -27.28
N SER A 326 -3.22 13.22 -27.95
CA SER A 326 -3.26 13.31 -29.42
C SER A 326 -2.32 12.31 -30.12
N SER A 327 -1.29 11.80 -29.44
CA SER A 327 -0.41 10.76 -29.98
C SER A 327 -1.13 9.43 -30.26
N LEU A 328 -2.24 9.14 -29.55
CA LEU A 328 -3.11 7.98 -29.80
C LEU A 328 -4.17 8.23 -30.89
N ALA A 329 -4.43 9.48 -31.25
CA ALA A 329 -5.51 9.82 -32.18
C ALA A 329 -5.26 9.37 -33.64
N GLN A 330 -4.05 8.90 -33.94
CA GLN A 330 -3.70 8.35 -35.26
C GLN A 330 -4.36 6.99 -35.53
N ASN A 331 -4.77 6.27 -34.49
CA ASN A 331 -5.44 4.97 -34.56
C ASN A 331 -6.58 4.90 -33.54
N LEU A 332 -7.50 3.97 -33.72
CA LEU A 332 -8.57 3.74 -32.77
C LEU A 332 -8.01 3.11 -31.48
N HIS A 333 -8.34 3.69 -30.35
CA HIS A 333 -8.18 3.05 -29.05
C HIS A 333 -9.52 2.53 -28.56
N PHE A 334 -9.60 1.24 -28.29
CA PHE A 334 -10.82 0.58 -27.83
C PHE A 334 -10.57 -0.23 -26.56
N ASN A 335 -11.43 -0.06 -25.58
CA ASN A 335 -11.48 -0.88 -24.37
C ASN A 335 -12.96 -1.23 -24.11
N THR A 336 -13.29 -2.54 -24.13
CA THR A 336 -14.67 -3.01 -24.09
C THR A 336 -15.45 -2.49 -22.87
N PHE A 337 -14.86 -2.51 -21.69
CA PHE A 337 -15.53 -2.17 -20.44
C PHE A 337 -15.07 -0.85 -19.83
N GLY A 338 -13.98 -0.28 -20.34
CA GLY A 338 -13.45 1.01 -19.86
C GLY A 338 -14.46 2.13 -20.08
N GLY A 339 -14.85 2.81 -19.00
CA GLY A 339 -15.83 3.88 -19.05
C GLY A 339 -17.27 3.40 -19.25
N SER A 340 -17.62 2.18 -18.81
CA SER A 340 -19.02 1.77 -18.83
C SER A 340 -19.89 2.71 -17.96
N PRO A 341 -21.18 2.94 -18.31
CA PRO A 341 -22.07 3.81 -17.54
C PRO A 341 -22.11 3.48 -16.05
N LEU A 342 -22.12 2.18 -15.72
CA LEU A 342 -22.14 1.72 -14.33
C LEU A 342 -20.86 2.09 -13.58
N ALA A 343 -19.69 1.86 -14.18
CA ALA A 343 -18.41 2.22 -13.58
C ALA A 343 -18.30 3.74 -13.34
N CYS A 344 -18.74 4.55 -14.30
CA CYS A 344 -18.69 6.01 -14.21
C CYS A 344 -19.60 6.55 -13.09
N VAL A 345 -20.80 5.98 -12.93
CA VAL A 345 -21.70 6.33 -11.81
C VAL A 345 -21.09 5.95 -10.48
N VAL A 346 -20.46 4.78 -10.38
CA VAL A 346 -19.72 4.37 -9.17
C VAL A 346 -18.59 5.35 -8.88
N GLY A 347 -17.76 5.67 -9.87
CA GLY A 347 -16.63 6.60 -9.70
C GLY A 347 -17.08 8.00 -9.28
N ALA A 348 -18.16 8.52 -9.87
CA ALA A 348 -18.75 9.80 -9.51
C ALA A 348 -19.25 9.80 -8.05
N ALA A 349 -19.99 8.75 -7.65
CA ALA A 349 -20.47 8.61 -6.28
C ALA A 349 -19.35 8.45 -5.24
N VAL A 350 -18.21 7.86 -5.62
CA VAL A 350 -17.01 7.79 -4.77
C VAL A 350 -16.42 9.18 -4.55
N LEU A 351 -16.33 10.00 -5.60
CA LEU A 351 -15.84 11.39 -5.47
C LEU A 351 -16.77 12.22 -4.58
N ASP A 352 -18.10 12.08 -4.76
CA ASP A 352 -19.10 12.74 -3.91
C ASP A 352 -18.96 12.33 -2.44
N ALA A 353 -18.77 11.04 -2.17
CA ALA A 353 -18.61 10.53 -0.81
C ALA A 353 -17.31 11.06 -0.15
N ILE A 354 -16.21 11.18 -0.91
CA ILE A 354 -14.97 11.74 -0.37
C ILE A 354 -15.17 13.20 0.06
N GLU A 355 -15.86 13.99 -0.74
CA GLU A 355 -16.13 15.39 -0.48
C GLU A 355 -17.13 15.59 0.66
N GLU A 356 -18.32 15.00 0.54
CA GLU A 356 -19.43 15.21 1.49
C GLU A 356 -19.16 14.67 2.89
N ASP A 357 -18.48 13.52 2.99
CA ASP A 357 -18.10 12.94 4.28
C ASP A 357 -16.77 13.52 4.82
N GLY A 358 -16.12 14.44 4.10
CA GLY A 358 -14.86 15.06 4.50
C GLY A 358 -13.70 14.05 4.65
N LEU A 359 -13.68 12.99 3.84
CA LEU A 359 -12.80 11.84 4.03
C LEU A 359 -11.31 12.17 3.82
N GLN A 360 -11.00 13.19 3.00
CA GLN A 360 -9.62 13.66 2.87
C GLN A 360 -9.10 14.24 4.19
N LYS A 361 -9.88 15.14 4.82
CA LYS A 361 -9.54 15.71 6.12
C LYS A 361 -9.49 14.65 7.22
N ASN A 362 -10.44 13.73 7.23
CA ASN A 362 -10.41 12.58 8.14
C ASN A 362 -9.14 11.74 7.97
N SER A 363 -8.70 11.53 6.73
CA SER A 363 -7.45 10.81 6.44
C SER A 363 -6.21 11.50 7.00
N GLU A 364 -6.18 12.83 6.99
CA GLU A 364 -5.11 13.61 7.61
C GLU A 364 -5.13 13.48 9.13
N ASP A 365 -6.27 13.76 9.74
CA ASP A 365 -6.42 13.84 11.20
C ASP A 365 -6.29 12.48 11.87
N VAL A 366 -7.00 11.47 11.37
CA VAL A 366 -6.99 10.12 11.93
C VAL A 366 -5.71 9.38 11.54
N GLY A 367 -5.21 9.59 10.32
CA GLY A 367 -3.96 9.01 9.85
C GLY A 367 -2.75 9.52 10.62
N THR A 368 -2.65 10.84 10.86
CA THR A 368 -1.60 11.43 11.69
C THR A 368 -1.68 10.92 13.14
N TYR A 369 -2.88 10.86 13.70
CA TYR A 369 -3.12 10.31 15.03
C TYR A 369 -2.62 8.85 15.11
N MET A 370 -3.02 8.01 14.16
CA MET A 370 -2.59 6.60 14.11
C MET A 370 -1.07 6.46 13.96
N LEU A 371 -0.45 7.28 13.11
CA LEU A 371 0.99 7.29 12.92
C LEU A 371 1.74 7.58 14.22
N LEU A 372 1.28 8.58 14.99
CA LEU A 372 1.86 8.97 16.27
C LEU A 372 1.66 7.88 17.35
N GLU A 373 0.47 7.26 17.43
CA GLU A 373 0.22 6.17 18.38
C GLU A 373 1.07 4.94 18.07
N LEU A 374 1.24 4.59 16.80
CA LEU A 374 2.13 3.49 16.38
C LEU A 374 3.61 3.82 16.63
N ALA A 375 4.02 5.10 16.55
CA ALA A 375 5.37 5.52 16.89
C ALA A 375 5.69 5.27 18.37
N LYS A 376 4.71 5.42 19.28
CA LYS A 376 4.89 5.05 20.70
C LYS A 376 5.16 3.55 20.87
N LEU A 377 4.53 2.70 20.05
CA LEU A 377 4.85 1.25 20.05
C LEU A 377 6.26 0.97 19.53
N ARG A 378 6.71 1.70 18.49
CA ARG A 378 8.08 1.62 18.02
C ARG A 378 9.08 1.96 19.16
N ASP A 379 8.80 3.01 19.89
CA ASP A 379 9.70 3.46 20.95
C ASP A 379 9.70 2.49 22.16
N LYS A 380 8.61 1.75 22.35
CA LYS A 380 8.45 0.75 23.41
C LYS A 380 9.02 -0.63 23.06
N PHE A 381 8.89 -1.09 21.82
CA PHE A 381 9.27 -2.44 21.39
C PHE A 381 10.48 -2.40 20.46
N GLU A 382 11.53 -3.15 20.80
CA GLU A 382 12.75 -3.22 19.98
C GLU A 382 12.49 -3.83 18.59
N ILE A 383 11.55 -4.77 18.50
CA ILE A 383 11.18 -5.45 17.26
C ILE A 383 10.37 -4.56 16.28
N VAL A 384 9.96 -3.37 16.69
CA VAL A 384 9.34 -2.37 15.81
C VAL A 384 10.42 -1.40 15.34
N GLY A 385 10.97 -1.64 14.15
CA GLY A 385 12.12 -0.88 13.64
C GLY A 385 11.75 0.49 13.11
N ASP A 386 10.62 0.59 12.40
CA ASP A 386 10.21 1.84 11.77
C ASP A 386 8.69 1.97 11.67
N VAL A 387 8.21 3.19 11.80
CA VAL A 387 6.82 3.58 11.52
C VAL A 387 6.86 4.75 10.56
N ARG A 388 6.22 4.60 9.40
CA ARG A 388 6.26 5.58 8.32
C ARG A 388 4.94 5.68 7.57
N GLY A 389 4.73 6.80 6.93
CA GLY A 389 3.54 7.01 6.10
C GLY A 389 3.05 8.44 6.11
N LYS A 390 1.93 8.67 5.42
CA LYS A 390 1.22 9.95 5.35
C LYS A 390 -0.28 9.71 5.26
N GLY A 391 -1.07 10.38 6.07
CA GLY A 391 -2.50 10.11 6.18
C GLY A 391 -2.78 8.64 6.54
N LEU A 392 -3.79 8.07 5.91
CA LEU A 392 -4.17 6.65 6.10
C LEU A 392 -3.39 5.69 5.18
N MET A 393 -2.08 5.93 5.04
CA MET A 393 -1.14 5.05 4.35
C MET A 393 0.08 4.84 5.22
N ILE A 394 0.06 3.82 6.08
CA ILE A 394 1.05 3.61 7.12
C ILE A 394 1.72 2.24 6.95
N GLY A 395 3.02 2.21 7.15
CA GLY A 395 3.83 1.00 7.24
C GLY A 395 4.49 0.88 8.60
N VAL A 396 4.39 -0.30 9.22
CA VAL A 396 5.10 -0.65 10.44
C VAL A 396 6.08 -1.75 10.11
N GLU A 397 7.37 -1.47 10.19
CA GLU A 397 8.41 -2.39 9.79
C GLU A 397 8.97 -3.16 10.97
N MET A 398 8.97 -4.48 10.87
CA MET A 398 9.39 -5.39 11.93
C MET A 398 10.82 -5.84 11.70
N VAL A 399 11.64 -5.77 12.77
CA VAL A 399 13.06 -6.10 12.76
C VAL A 399 13.40 -7.00 13.94
N THR A 400 14.56 -7.65 13.90
CA THR A 400 15.11 -8.34 15.07
C THR A 400 15.63 -7.35 16.09
N ASP A 401 16.30 -6.30 15.62
CA ASP A 401 16.77 -5.15 16.39
C ASP A 401 16.90 -3.90 15.49
N LYS A 402 16.87 -2.72 16.10
CA LYS A 402 16.84 -1.43 15.38
C LYS A 402 18.20 -1.05 14.78
N ASP A 403 19.30 -1.51 15.33
CA ASP A 403 20.64 -1.15 14.87
C ASP A 403 21.00 -1.94 13.60
N SER A 404 20.87 -3.26 13.61
CA SER A 404 21.13 -4.12 12.45
C SER A 404 20.03 -3.99 11.38
N ARG A 405 18.80 -3.70 11.79
CA ARG A 405 17.62 -3.63 10.94
C ARG A 405 17.35 -4.92 10.18
N HIS A 406 17.85 -6.06 10.66
CA HIS A 406 17.50 -7.33 10.06
C HIS A 406 16.00 -7.58 10.15
N PRO A 407 15.37 -8.11 9.08
CA PRO A 407 13.94 -8.42 9.11
C PRO A 407 13.60 -9.39 10.22
N LEU A 408 12.51 -9.16 10.93
CA LEU A 408 11.97 -10.17 11.84
C LEU A 408 11.62 -11.45 11.04
N PRO A 409 11.94 -12.66 11.56
CA PRO A 409 11.65 -13.91 10.86
C PRO A 409 10.18 -14.04 10.46
N ALA A 410 9.92 -14.61 9.29
CA ALA A 410 8.58 -14.69 8.71
C ALA A 410 7.57 -15.38 9.63
N GLU A 411 7.99 -16.44 10.34
CA GLU A 411 7.17 -17.21 11.28
C GLU A 411 6.75 -16.40 12.50
N GLU A 412 7.62 -15.50 12.96
CA GLU A 412 7.35 -14.60 14.07
C GLU A 412 6.36 -13.50 13.67
N ILE A 413 6.50 -12.98 12.46
CA ILE A 413 5.54 -12.04 11.87
C ILE A 413 4.18 -12.71 11.68
N ASP A 414 4.15 -13.93 11.15
CA ASP A 414 2.92 -14.72 10.99
C ASP A 414 2.18 -14.87 12.31
N GLN A 415 2.91 -15.10 13.40
CA GLN A 415 2.31 -15.26 14.72
C GLN A 415 1.70 -13.95 15.23
N ILE A 416 2.39 -12.82 15.10
CA ILE A 416 1.86 -11.49 15.48
C ILE A 416 0.62 -11.18 14.63
N TRP A 417 0.66 -11.52 13.35
CA TRP A 417 -0.43 -11.28 12.41
C TRP A 417 -1.68 -12.12 12.72
N GLU A 418 -1.50 -13.40 13.07
CA GLU A 418 -2.59 -14.27 13.55
C GLU A 418 -3.20 -13.73 14.85
N ASP A 419 -2.37 -13.29 15.80
CA ASP A 419 -2.84 -12.69 17.04
C ASP A 419 -3.75 -11.47 16.78
N CYS A 420 -3.36 -10.57 15.84
CA CYS A 420 -4.18 -9.42 15.46
C CYS A 420 -5.53 -9.86 14.89
N LYS A 421 -5.54 -10.82 13.96
CA LYS A 421 -6.78 -11.36 13.37
C LYS A 421 -7.67 -12.01 14.45
N ASP A 422 -7.08 -12.76 15.36
CA ASP A 422 -7.83 -13.43 16.42
C ASP A 422 -8.47 -12.45 17.41
N MET A 423 -7.90 -11.26 17.54
CA MET A 423 -8.46 -10.14 18.30
C MET A 423 -9.38 -9.23 17.47
N GLY A 424 -9.62 -9.55 16.19
CA GLY A 424 -10.60 -8.84 15.35
C GLY A 424 -10.04 -7.69 14.52
N VAL A 425 -8.74 -7.68 14.20
CA VAL A 425 -8.12 -6.67 13.33
C VAL A 425 -7.42 -7.34 12.15
N LEU A 426 -7.78 -6.95 10.94
CA LEU A 426 -7.16 -7.43 9.70
C LEU A 426 -6.17 -6.41 9.19
N ILE A 427 -4.89 -6.76 9.13
CA ILE A 427 -3.79 -5.91 8.69
C ILE A 427 -3.17 -6.50 7.42
N GLY A 428 -2.77 -5.65 6.47
CA GLY A 428 -2.00 -6.09 5.31
C GLY A 428 -0.55 -6.41 5.66
N ARG A 429 0.10 -7.21 4.82
CA ARG A 429 1.51 -7.56 4.95
C ARG A 429 2.25 -7.32 3.64
N GLY A 430 3.50 -6.92 3.72
CA GLY A 430 4.36 -6.64 2.57
C GLY A 430 5.79 -6.29 2.97
N GLY A 431 6.49 -5.52 2.11
CA GLY A 431 7.91 -5.28 2.24
C GLY A 431 8.74 -6.35 1.51
N LEU A 432 10.03 -6.08 1.30
CA LEU A 432 10.93 -6.95 0.53
C LEU A 432 11.03 -8.36 1.12
N TYR A 433 10.99 -8.48 2.44
CA TYR A 433 11.07 -9.74 3.19
C TYR A 433 9.74 -10.09 3.86
N SER A 434 8.62 -9.50 3.44
CA SER A 434 7.31 -9.64 4.07
C SER A 434 7.28 -9.21 5.55
N GLN A 435 8.17 -8.32 5.96
CA GLN A 435 8.38 -7.86 7.34
C GLN A 435 7.59 -6.58 7.69
N THR A 436 6.84 -6.01 6.75
CA THR A 436 6.14 -4.75 6.97
C THR A 436 4.65 -4.98 7.08
N PHE A 437 4.04 -4.59 8.19
CA PHE A 437 2.59 -4.46 8.30
C PHE A 437 2.14 -3.21 7.56
N ARG A 438 1.15 -3.38 6.66
CA ARG A 438 0.61 -2.34 5.80
C ARG A 438 -0.78 -1.95 6.29
N ILE A 439 -0.88 -0.77 6.85
CA ILE A 439 -2.11 -0.24 7.46
C ILE A 439 -2.70 0.79 6.49
N LYS A 440 -3.80 0.43 5.86
CA LYS A 440 -4.46 1.20 4.81
C LYS A 440 -5.97 0.97 4.87
N PRO A 441 -6.63 1.41 5.96
CA PRO A 441 -8.06 1.18 6.17
C PRO A 441 -8.93 1.96 5.16
N PRO A 442 -10.24 1.70 5.08
CA PRO A 442 -11.18 2.64 4.49
C PRO A 442 -11.06 4.03 5.14
N MET A 443 -11.20 5.10 4.35
CA MET A 443 -11.00 6.47 4.84
C MET A 443 -12.05 6.93 5.86
N CYS A 444 -13.11 6.18 6.05
CA CYS A 444 -14.15 6.41 7.07
C CYS A 444 -13.77 5.93 8.48
N ILE A 445 -12.56 5.40 8.68
CA ILE A 445 -12.08 4.96 10.00
C ILE A 445 -12.07 6.12 11.00
N THR A 446 -12.35 5.83 12.26
CA THR A 446 -12.41 6.82 13.34
C THR A 446 -11.23 6.68 14.31
N LYS A 447 -11.01 7.71 15.15
CA LYS A 447 -10.00 7.63 16.23
C LYS A 447 -10.27 6.49 17.21
N LYS A 448 -11.55 6.18 17.50
CA LYS A 448 -11.91 5.04 18.36
C LYS A 448 -11.51 3.68 17.74
N ASP A 449 -11.63 3.57 16.43
CA ASP A 449 -11.17 2.39 15.70
C ASP A 449 -9.64 2.29 15.74
N VAL A 450 -8.94 3.42 15.67
CA VAL A 450 -7.47 3.49 15.83
C VAL A 450 -7.05 3.06 17.22
N ASP A 451 -7.71 3.56 18.28
CA ASP A 451 -7.41 3.18 19.66
C ASP A 451 -7.52 1.66 19.85
N PHE A 452 -8.60 1.08 19.33
CA PHE A 452 -8.80 -0.38 19.32
C PHE A 452 -7.70 -1.11 18.56
N ALA A 453 -7.37 -0.65 17.36
CA ALA A 453 -6.34 -1.27 16.51
C ALA A 453 -4.95 -1.23 17.15
N VAL A 454 -4.58 -0.08 17.74
CA VAL A 454 -3.28 0.11 18.42
C VAL A 454 -3.18 -0.77 19.66
N GLU A 455 -4.26 -0.87 20.46
CA GLU A 455 -4.32 -1.76 21.63
C GLU A 455 -4.18 -3.24 21.23
N VAL A 456 -4.87 -3.66 20.18
CA VAL A 456 -4.73 -5.02 19.62
C VAL A 456 -3.30 -5.28 19.16
N PHE A 457 -2.70 -4.33 18.43
CA PHE A 457 -1.32 -4.48 17.96
C PHE A 457 -0.31 -4.51 19.10
N HIS A 458 -0.49 -3.63 20.10
CA HIS A 458 0.29 -3.65 21.34
C HIS A 458 0.23 -5.02 22.04
N THR A 459 -0.98 -5.57 22.19
CA THR A 459 -1.19 -6.88 22.82
C THR A 459 -0.52 -8.01 22.02
N ALA A 460 -0.60 -7.97 20.69
CA ALA A 460 0.06 -8.95 19.83
C ALA A 460 1.60 -8.89 19.98
N LEU A 461 2.17 -7.69 20.06
CA LEU A 461 3.60 -7.50 20.32
C LEU A 461 4.01 -8.01 21.71
N GLN A 462 3.23 -7.75 22.74
CA GLN A 462 3.49 -8.28 24.09
C GLN A 462 3.47 -9.82 24.11
N ARG A 463 2.48 -10.46 23.51
CA ARG A 463 2.40 -11.93 23.39
C ARG A 463 3.61 -12.50 22.66
N HIS A 464 4.10 -11.80 21.63
CA HIS A 464 5.32 -12.20 20.95
C HIS A 464 6.53 -12.16 21.89
N MET A 465 6.71 -11.07 22.65
CA MET A 465 7.81 -10.95 23.61
C MET A 465 7.76 -12.03 24.69
N GLU A 466 6.56 -12.35 25.19
CA GLU A 466 6.36 -13.43 26.17
C GLU A 466 6.74 -14.80 25.59
N ARG A 467 6.36 -15.08 24.36
CA ARG A 467 6.75 -16.32 23.64
C ARG A 467 8.26 -16.39 23.40
N ALA A 468 8.92 -15.27 23.08
CA ALA A 468 10.36 -15.22 22.90
C ALA A 468 11.12 -15.43 24.21
N ALA A 469 10.62 -14.90 25.32
CA ALA A 469 11.20 -15.09 26.65
C ALA A 469 11.01 -16.51 27.23
N ALA A 470 10.05 -17.27 26.73
CA ALA A 470 9.75 -18.64 27.14
C ALA A 470 10.55 -19.72 26.37
N LYS A 471 11.25 -19.33 25.30
CA LYS A 471 12.19 -20.16 24.52
C LYS A 471 13.60 -20.09 25.10
#